data_5fdc514bb2f3ba26b8ef5b514a19f57c
#
_entry.id   5fdc514bb2f3ba26b8ef5b514a19f57c
#
_cell.length_a   1.000
_cell.length_b   1.000
_cell.length_c   1.000
_cell.angle_alpha   90.00
_cell.angle_beta   90.00
_cell.angle_gamma   90.00
#
_symmetry.space_group_name_H-M   'P 1'
#
loop_
_entity.id
_entity.type
_entity.pdbx_description
1 polymer ?
#
loop_
_entity_poly.entity_id
_entity_poly.type
_entity_poly.pdbx_seq_one_letter_code
_entity_poly.pdbx_strand_id
1 'polypeptide(L)'
;VSLSVSSVVLADIAVYAAMSCYGVVGMAEQLQGAESVRLLAGQRLRKGVLVSNTEEGLAVDLHVVLESGVNMKSVCENLSSAVAFTLQEIAEIDPAKLKVVIHIDALKNLG
;
A
#
# COMPACT_ATOMS: atom_id res chain seq x y z
N VAL A 1 5.58 -25.50 14.81
CA VAL A 1 5.57 -25.12 13.41
C VAL A 1 5.75 -23.61 13.29
N SER A 2 6.76 -23.19 12.57
CA SER A 2 6.94 -21.77 12.32
C SER A 2 6.40 -21.44 10.93
N LEU A 3 5.66 -20.33 10.85
CA LEU A 3 5.13 -19.81 9.61
C LEU A 3 5.97 -18.60 9.20
N SER A 4 6.40 -18.59 7.96
CA SER A 4 7.00 -17.39 7.40
C SER A 4 6.25 -17.03 6.13
N VAL A 5 5.93 -15.73 6.01
CA VAL A 5 5.20 -15.20 4.87
C VAL A 5 6.19 -14.38 4.04
N SER A 6 6.27 -14.69 2.75
CA SER A 6 7.20 -13.99 1.86
C SER A 6 6.78 -12.53 1.66
N SER A 7 7.76 -11.67 1.34
CA SER A 7 7.50 -10.28 1.03
C SER A 7 6.54 -10.10 -0.15
N VAL A 8 6.59 -11.01 -1.11
CA VAL A 8 5.67 -10.98 -2.27
C VAL A 8 4.23 -11.20 -1.82
N VAL A 9 4.00 -12.16 -0.93
CA VAL A 9 2.67 -12.43 -0.41
C VAL A 9 2.16 -11.26 0.41
N LEU A 10 3.02 -10.68 1.26
CA LEU A 10 2.66 -9.50 2.05
C LEU A 10 2.30 -8.33 1.15
N ALA A 11 3.06 -8.11 0.08
CA ALA A 11 2.76 -7.06 -0.88
C ALA A 11 1.40 -7.28 -1.56
N ASP A 12 1.11 -8.51 -1.97
CA ASP A 12 -0.17 -8.84 -2.61
C ASP A 12 -1.35 -8.61 -1.65
N ILE A 13 -1.19 -8.96 -0.38
CA ILE A 13 -2.22 -8.71 0.64
C ILE A 13 -2.45 -7.21 0.81
N ALA A 14 -1.37 -6.44 0.88
CA ALA A 14 -1.45 -4.99 1.02
C ALA A 14 -2.14 -4.34 -0.19
N VAL A 15 -1.82 -4.79 -1.40
CA VAL A 15 -2.46 -4.31 -2.63
C VAL A 15 -3.97 -4.60 -2.59
N TYR A 16 -4.35 -5.81 -2.21
CA TYR A 16 -5.75 -6.19 -2.13
C TYR A 16 -6.52 -5.26 -1.18
N ALA A 17 -5.97 -5.03 -0.01
CA ALA A 17 -6.58 -4.14 0.98
C ALA A 17 -6.67 -2.71 0.46
N ALA A 18 -5.60 -2.22 -0.18
CA ALA A 18 -5.55 -0.85 -0.69
C ALA A 18 -6.58 -0.63 -1.80
N MET A 19 -6.68 -1.57 -2.73
CA MET A 19 -7.60 -1.44 -3.87
C MET A 19 -9.07 -1.52 -3.46
N SER A 20 -9.34 -1.99 -2.25
CA SER A 20 -10.70 -2.06 -1.71
C SER A 20 -11.12 -0.76 -1.02
N CYS A 21 -10.21 0.19 -0.85
CA CYS A 21 -10.50 1.43 -0.15
C CYS A 21 -11.10 2.49 -1.06
N TYR A 22 -12.04 3.27 -0.53
CA TYR A 22 -12.63 4.40 -1.23
C TYR A 22 -11.57 5.45 -1.51
N GLY A 23 -11.63 6.04 -2.70
CA GLY A 23 -10.74 7.12 -3.10
C GLY A 23 -9.41 6.65 -3.71
N VAL A 24 -9.11 5.37 -3.65
CA VAL A 24 -7.89 4.80 -4.24
C VAL A 24 -8.18 4.43 -5.70
N VAL A 25 -7.49 5.10 -6.62
CA VAL A 25 -7.58 4.79 -8.05
C VAL A 25 -6.74 3.57 -8.36
N GLY A 26 -5.56 3.47 -7.77
CA GLY A 26 -4.67 2.35 -8.00
C GLY A 26 -3.33 2.54 -7.35
N MET A 27 -2.43 1.61 -7.65
CA MET A 27 -1.05 1.65 -7.19
C MET A 27 -0.18 2.37 -8.21
N ALA A 28 0.92 2.95 -7.77
CA ALA A 28 1.79 3.75 -8.61
C ALA A 28 3.25 3.35 -8.47
N GLU A 29 4.02 3.62 -9.50
CA GLU A 29 5.47 3.52 -9.48
C GLU A 29 6.02 4.83 -10.03
N GLN A 30 6.86 5.52 -9.24
CA GLN A 30 7.53 6.70 -9.72
C GLN A 30 8.72 6.29 -10.56
N LEU A 31 8.77 6.79 -11.79
CA LEU A 31 9.86 6.48 -12.70
C LEU A 31 11.10 7.27 -12.31
N GLN A 32 12.22 6.57 -12.14
CA GLN A 32 13.48 7.17 -11.74
C GLN A 32 13.95 8.18 -12.78
N GLY A 33 14.30 9.38 -12.32
CA GLY A 33 14.79 10.44 -13.19
C GLY A 33 13.72 11.14 -14.01
N ALA A 34 12.45 10.81 -13.81
CA ALA A 34 11.33 11.41 -14.51
C ALA A 34 10.35 12.01 -13.51
N GLU A 35 9.66 13.08 -13.93
CA GLU A 35 8.62 13.69 -13.10
C GLU A 35 7.27 12.99 -13.25
N SER A 36 7.23 11.93 -14.04
CA SER A 36 6.01 11.18 -14.33
C SER A 36 5.82 10.02 -13.37
N VAL A 37 4.55 9.72 -13.10
CA VAL A 37 4.15 8.59 -12.28
C VAL A 37 3.44 7.59 -13.18
N ARG A 38 3.81 6.32 -13.06
CA ARG A 38 3.17 5.24 -13.80
C ARG A 38 2.08 4.61 -12.94
N LEU A 39 0.87 4.53 -13.49
CA LEU A 39 -0.20 3.76 -12.87
C LEU A 39 0.02 2.28 -13.19
N LEU A 40 0.08 1.46 -12.15
CA LEU A 40 0.34 0.04 -12.29
C LEU A 40 -0.95 -0.74 -12.54
N ALA A 41 -0.86 -1.85 -13.25
CA ALA A 41 -2.00 -2.70 -13.56
C ALA A 41 -1.60 -4.17 -13.50
N GLY A 42 -2.58 -5.03 -13.22
CA GLY A 42 -2.40 -6.46 -13.19
C GLY A 42 -1.35 -6.92 -12.19
N GLN A 43 -0.47 -7.80 -12.62
CA GLN A 43 0.57 -8.36 -11.76
C GLN A 43 1.62 -7.34 -11.33
N ARG A 44 1.64 -6.18 -11.96
CA ARG A 44 2.59 -5.10 -11.60
C ARG A 44 2.15 -4.31 -10.38
N LEU A 45 0.92 -4.48 -9.91
CA LEU A 45 0.39 -3.73 -8.77
C LEU A 45 1.29 -3.83 -7.55
N ARG A 46 1.91 -4.97 -7.31
CA ARG A 46 2.79 -5.15 -6.16
C ARG A 46 4.06 -4.32 -6.21
N LYS A 47 4.41 -3.75 -7.37
CA LYS A 47 5.57 -2.83 -7.48
C LYS A 47 5.32 -1.51 -6.77
N GLY A 48 4.07 -1.19 -6.47
CA GLY A 48 3.72 -0.03 -5.67
C GLY A 48 3.86 -0.25 -4.17
N VAL A 49 4.27 -1.44 -3.75
CA VAL A 49 4.43 -1.78 -2.33
C VAL A 49 5.86 -2.20 -2.06
N LEU A 50 6.48 -1.56 -1.08
CA LEU A 50 7.80 -1.92 -0.60
C LEU A 50 7.68 -2.47 0.81
N VAL A 51 8.07 -3.72 1.00
CA VAL A 51 8.06 -4.37 2.30
C VAL A 51 9.50 -4.50 2.79
N SER A 52 9.76 -3.97 3.97
CA SER A 52 11.10 -3.96 4.56
C SER A 52 11.06 -4.52 5.98
N ASN A 53 12.05 -5.34 6.31
CA ASN A 53 12.25 -5.78 7.68
C ASN A 53 13.23 -4.84 8.36
N THR A 54 12.84 -4.30 9.52
CA THR A 54 13.67 -3.43 10.32
C THR A 54 13.86 -4.04 11.71
N GLU A 55 14.76 -3.47 12.50
CA GLU A 55 14.96 -3.93 13.89
C GLU A 55 13.69 -3.72 14.72
N GLU A 56 12.85 -2.76 14.34
CA GLU A 56 11.63 -2.46 15.05
C GLU A 56 10.43 -3.27 14.56
N GLY A 57 10.61 -4.04 13.48
CA GLY A 57 9.56 -4.87 12.91
C GLY A 57 9.45 -4.73 11.40
N LEU A 58 8.24 -4.79 10.89
CA LEU A 58 7.94 -4.76 9.46
C LEU A 58 7.47 -3.38 9.05
N ALA A 59 8.06 -2.83 8.00
CA ALA A 59 7.63 -1.58 7.39
C ALA A 59 7.06 -1.86 6.02
N VAL A 60 5.88 -1.29 5.74
CA VAL A 60 5.19 -1.44 4.46
C VAL A 60 4.94 -0.05 3.91
N ASP A 61 5.55 0.25 2.77
CA ASP A 61 5.35 1.52 2.07
C ASP A 61 4.47 1.27 0.85
N LEU A 62 3.37 2.03 0.75
CA LEU A 62 2.46 1.92 -0.38
C LEU A 62 2.49 3.20 -1.18
N HIS A 63 2.68 3.07 -2.49
CA HIS A 63 2.62 4.18 -3.43
C HIS A 63 1.29 4.10 -4.16
N VAL A 64 0.44 5.09 -3.95
CA VAL A 64 -0.93 5.07 -4.45
C VAL A 64 -1.26 6.30 -5.29
N VAL A 65 -2.26 6.13 -6.15
CA VAL A 65 -2.90 7.23 -6.87
C VAL A 65 -4.30 7.37 -6.29
N LEU A 66 -4.62 8.57 -5.83
CA LEU A 66 -5.95 8.85 -5.26
C LEU A 66 -6.80 9.64 -6.25
N GLU A 67 -8.11 9.54 -6.08
CA GLU A 67 -9.06 10.34 -6.84
C GLU A 67 -8.96 11.81 -6.40
N SER A 68 -8.90 12.70 -7.40
CA SER A 68 -8.87 14.15 -7.15
C SER A 68 -10.18 14.58 -6.50
N GLY A 69 -10.10 15.43 -5.50
CA GLY A 69 -11.27 15.96 -4.80
C GLY A 69 -11.68 15.21 -3.55
N VAL A 70 -11.09 14.05 -3.27
CA VAL A 70 -11.37 13.35 -2.02
C VAL A 70 -10.61 13.99 -0.87
N ASN A 71 -11.09 13.76 0.35
CA ASN A 71 -10.37 14.18 1.56
C ASN A 71 -9.17 13.25 1.75
N MET A 72 -7.98 13.72 1.39
CA MET A 72 -6.77 12.89 1.41
C MET A 72 -6.46 12.36 2.80
N LYS A 73 -6.66 13.17 3.83
CA LYS A 73 -6.39 12.73 5.20
C LYS A 73 -7.27 11.54 5.58
N SER A 74 -8.57 11.64 5.31
CA SER A 74 -9.51 10.56 5.63
C SER A 74 -9.21 9.30 4.84
N VAL A 75 -8.91 9.45 3.56
CA VAL A 75 -8.58 8.31 2.69
C VAL A 75 -7.31 7.62 3.19
N CYS A 76 -6.28 8.39 3.52
CA CYS A 76 -5.02 7.82 4.00
C CYS A 76 -5.18 7.13 5.36
N GLU A 77 -5.98 7.68 6.26
CA GLU A 77 -6.26 7.04 7.55
C GLU A 77 -6.99 5.71 7.35
N ASN A 78 -8.02 5.69 6.50
CA ASN A 78 -8.75 4.47 6.19
C ASN A 78 -7.87 3.44 5.50
N LEU A 79 -7.06 3.89 4.56
CA LEU A 79 -6.15 3.02 3.81
C LEU A 79 -5.11 2.38 4.74
N SER A 80 -4.48 3.17 5.58
CA SER A 80 -3.50 2.68 6.54
C SER A 80 -4.13 1.67 7.50
N SER A 81 -5.33 1.98 8.00
CA SER A 81 -6.05 1.08 8.92
C SER A 81 -6.44 -0.22 8.23
N ALA A 82 -6.94 -0.14 7.00
CA ALA A 82 -7.35 -1.33 6.23
C ALA A 82 -6.18 -2.24 5.93
N VAL A 83 -5.06 -1.68 5.51
CA VAL A 83 -3.86 -2.46 5.21
C VAL A 83 -3.32 -3.11 6.47
N ALA A 84 -3.21 -2.35 7.56
CA ALA A 84 -2.72 -2.87 8.83
C ALA A 84 -3.62 -4.00 9.35
N PHE A 85 -4.94 -3.78 9.33
CA PHE A 85 -5.90 -4.79 9.78
C PHE A 85 -5.79 -6.07 8.96
N THR A 86 -5.71 -5.95 7.64
CA THR A 86 -5.66 -7.12 6.76
C THR A 86 -4.37 -7.91 6.96
N LEU A 87 -3.24 -7.22 7.12
CA LEU A 87 -1.96 -7.87 7.39
C LEU A 87 -1.96 -8.58 8.73
N GLN A 88 -2.57 -7.97 9.75
CA GLN A 88 -2.69 -8.62 11.07
C GLN A 88 -3.54 -9.88 11.00
N GLU A 89 -4.67 -9.83 10.30
CA GLU A 89 -5.61 -10.94 10.24
C GLU A 89 -5.12 -12.10 9.36
N ILE A 90 -4.56 -11.78 8.20
CA ILE A 90 -4.17 -12.81 7.23
C ILE A 90 -2.76 -13.31 7.47
N ALA A 91 -1.82 -12.42 7.75
CA ALA A 91 -0.41 -12.76 7.91
C ALA A 91 0.03 -12.87 9.37
N GLU A 92 -0.90 -12.68 10.32
CA GLU A 92 -0.64 -12.81 11.76
C GLU A 92 0.51 -11.94 12.25
N ILE A 93 0.60 -10.71 11.73
CA ILE A 93 1.65 -9.77 12.10
C ILE A 93 1.23 -9.01 13.36
N ASP A 94 2.15 -8.93 14.33
CA ASP A 94 1.94 -8.16 15.55
C ASP A 94 1.76 -6.67 15.20
N PRO A 95 0.62 -6.05 15.55
CA PRO A 95 0.37 -4.64 15.23
C PRO A 95 1.42 -3.69 15.83
N ALA A 96 2.01 -4.04 16.96
CA ALA A 96 3.05 -3.22 17.57
C ALA A 96 4.35 -3.22 16.77
N LYS A 97 4.51 -4.16 15.86
CA LYS A 97 5.71 -4.31 15.03
C LYS A 97 5.44 -4.03 13.55
N LEU A 98 4.31 -3.41 13.26
CA LEU A 98 3.92 -3.10 11.89
C LEU A 98 3.82 -1.59 11.70
N LYS A 99 4.53 -1.08 10.70
CA LYS A 99 4.45 0.32 10.30
C LYS A 99 3.97 0.39 8.85
N VAL A 100 2.90 1.13 8.61
CA VAL A 100 2.36 1.34 7.28
C VAL A 100 2.53 2.81 6.92
N VAL A 101 3.18 3.08 5.79
CA VAL A 101 3.41 4.43 5.28
C VAL A 101 2.74 4.55 3.92
N ILE A 102 1.92 5.58 3.77
CA ILE A 102 1.20 5.83 2.52
C ILE A 102 1.86 6.99 1.79
N HIS A 103 2.25 6.73 0.55
CA HIS A 103 2.81 7.74 -0.34
C HIS A 103 1.79 8.03 -1.44
N ILE A 104 1.30 9.26 -1.48
CA ILE A 104 0.38 9.69 -2.55
C ILE A 104 1.25 10.23 -3.69
N ASP A 105 1.42 9.44 -4.73
CA ASP A 105 2.29 9.79 -5.84
C ASP A 105 1.58 10.66 -6.88
N ALA A 106 0.27 10.55 -6.98
CA ALA A 106 -0.50 11.35 -7.92
C ALA A 106 -1.98 11.42 -7.53
N LEU A 107 -2.66 12.42 -8.08
CA LEU A 107 -4.11 12.53 -8.00
C LEU A 107 -4.66 12.40 -9.43
N LYS A 108 -5.77 11.71 -9.57
CA LYS A 108 -6.40 11.52 -10.87
C LYS A 108 -7.84 11.99 -10.83
N ASN A 109 -8.21 12.80 -11.82
CA ASN A 109 -9.58 13.26 -11.96
C ASN A 109 -10.34 12.22 -12.78
N LEU A 110 -11.38 11.65 -12.19
CA LEU A 110 -12.20 10.61 -12.82
C LEU A 110 -13.49 11.15 -13.40
N GLY A 111 -13.78 12.43 -13.12
CA GLY A 111 -15.05 13.01 -13.54
C GLY A 111 -15.00 13.93 -14.74
#